data_f99f7dd62d094d80fd080a7f9ded2b5f
#
_entry.id   f99f7dd62d094d80fd080a7f9ded2b5f
#
_cell.length_a   1.000
_cell.length_b   1.000
_cell.length_c   1.000
_cell.angle_alpha   90.00
_cell.angle_beta   90.00
_cell.angle_gamma   90.00
#
_symmetry.space_group_name_H-M   'P 1'
#
loop_
_entity.id
_entity.type
_entity.pdbx_description
1 polymer ?
#
loop_
_entity_poly.entity_id
_entity_poly.type
_entity_poly.pdbx_seq_one_letter_code
_entity_poly.pdbx_strand_id
1 'polypeptide(L)'
;MVGDKLGYWQFFPPINTSSNENWGVIPVWGVGQVISSSNDSVEVGSRFLGYFPPAEYLVMANTTVTNNNLIDCSPHRLKLPQGYNVYRSLPALAADANAEVNANQYEQENFQMLLWPLYATSYCLSEVVESIPASTREQLLVLSASSKTSLGLAFALKEADISAIGVTSDKRVAPLKGLDVYSAVISYEQLDMLQLKGTVVVDMSGNAQVKASIKHRLGAHLTRYINVGLTHWQDIELSSDEEFFFAPAHIQQRMSEIGAAEYQKLSSGFVAKAIAWSASWLNVEEREGLSALQDDFSEHQQGHIPSNEGRIYTLA
;
A
#
# COMPACT_ATOMS: atom_id res chain seq x y z
N MET A 1 -9.82 6.58 15.20
CA MET A 1 -9.54 5.68 14.06
C MET A 1 -8.47 6.30 13.15
N VAL A 2 -7.71 5.45 12.41
CA VAL A 2 -6.66 5.91 11.48
C VAL A 2 -7.22 6.88 10.43
N GLY A 3 -8.43 6.63 9.93
CA GLY A 3 -9.09 7.48 8.96
C GLY A 3 -9.28 8.95 9.39
N ASP A 4 -9.52 9.21 10.67
CA ASP A 4 -9.62 10.57 11.19
C ASP A 4 -8.27 11.27 11.18
N LYS A 5 -7.23 10.59 11.69
CA LYS A 5 -5.88 11.17 11.83
C LYS A 5 -5.21 11.44 10.48
N LEU A 6 -5.45 10.57 9.48
CA LEU A 6 -4.90 10.73 8.12
C LEU A 6 -5.86 11.43 7.16
N GLY A 7 -7.03 11.82 7.60
CA GLY A 7 -8.01 12.54 6.79
C GLY A 7 -8.72 11.68 5.74
N TYR A 8 -8.65 10.34 5.80
CA TYR A 8 -9.24 9.47 4.77
C TYR A 8 -10.76 9.60 4.67
N TRP A 9 -11.47 9.92 5.76
CA TRP A 9 -12.92 10.18 5.72
C TRP A 9 -13.30 11.42 4.91
N GLN A 10 -12.34 12.29 4.61
CA GLN A 10 -12.58 13.52 3.85
C GLN A 10 -12.55 13.30 2.34
N PHE A 11 -12.00 12.17 1.85
CA PHE A 11 -11.97 11.89 0.41
C PHE A 11 -13.37 11.72 -0.16
N PHE A 12 -14.22 10.97 0.54
CA PHE A 12 -15.59 10.69 0.14
C PHE A 12 -16.51 10.86 1.33
N PRO A 13 -17.02 12.09 1.58
CA PRO A 13 -17.98 12.33 2.63
C PRO A 13 -19.23 11.48 2.42
N PRO A 14 -19.82 10.88 3.46
CA PRO A 14 -21.05 10.13 3.34
C PRO A 14 -22.19 11.05 2.85
N ILE A 15 -23.12 10.49 2.07
CA ILE A 15 -24.29 11.23 1.61
C ILE A 15 -25.08 11.67 2.84
N ASN A 16 -25.44 12.96 2.91
CA ASN A 16 -26.16 13.55 4.03
C ASN A 16 -27.52 12.86 4.25
N THR A 17 -27.57 11.99 5.23
CA THR A 17 -28.81 11.54 5.85
C THR A 17 -28.81 12.02 7.30
N SER A 18 -29.96 12.28 7.87
CA SER A 18 -30.14 12.79 9.24
C SER A 18 -29.52 11.92 10.36
N SER A 19 -28.87 10.80 10.02
CA SER A 19 -28.22 9.86 10.92
C SER A 19 -26.70 9.68 10.69
N ASN A 20 -26.08 10.49 9.83
CA ASN A 20 -24.70 10.24 9.33
C ASN A 20 -23.57 10.89 10.15
N GLU A 21 -23.85 11.44 11.33
CA GLU A 21 -22.84 12.16 12.13
C GLU A 21 -21.62 11.32 12.52
N ASN A 22 -21.71 9.99 12.44
CA ASN A 22 -20.65 9.06 12.84
C ASN A 22 -20.22 8.06 11.74
N TRP A 23 -20.59 8.31 10.48
CA TRP A 23 -20.25 7.43 9.37
C TRP A 23 -19.08 7.97 8.54
N GLY A 24 -18.23 7.08 8.06
CA GLY A 24 -17.18 7.36 7.10
C GLY A 24 -17.19 6.34 5.97
N VAL A 25 -16.79 6.77 4.79
CA VAL A 25 -16.59 5.88 3.64
C VAL A 25 -15.13 5.44 3.65
N ILE A 26 -14.88 4.13 3.63
CA ILE A 26 -13.54 3.56 3.48
C ILE A 26 -13.21 3.52 1.99
N PRO A 27 -12.30 4.39 1.50
CA PRO A 27 -11.97 4.41 0.08
C PRO A 27 -11.14 3.18 -0.32
N VAL A 28 -11.20 2.83 -1.60
CA VAL A 28 -10.53 1.68 -2.20
C VAL A 28 -9.77 2.08 -3.46
N TRP A 29 -8.73 1.33 -3.80
CA TRP A 29 -8.13 1.42 -5.13
C TRP A 29 -8.95 0.58 -6.10
N GLY A 30 -9.23 1.14 -7.26
CA GLY A 30 -10.09 0.48 -8.25
C GLY A 30 -9.92 1.04 -9.66
N VAL A 31 -10.62 0.45 -10.60
CA VAL A 31 -10.76 0.92 -11.96
C VAL A 31 -12.22 1.36 -12.18
N GLY A 32 -12.40 2.59 -12.67
CA GLY A 32 -13.70 3.10 -13.10
C GLY A 32 -13.72 3.38 -14.60
N GLN A 33 -14.89 3.22 -15.21
CA GLN A 33 -15.14 3.59 -16.59
C GLN A 33 -16.10 4.78 -16.65
N VAL A 34 -15.80 5.75 -17.51
CA VAL A 34 -16.66 6.92 -17.73
C VAL A 34 -17.91 6.49 -18.47
N ILE A 35 -19.07 6.64 -17.85
CA ILE A 35 -20.37 6.32 -18.45
C ILE A 35 -21.09 7.57 -18.97
N SER A 36 -20.74 8.76 -18.46
CA SER A 36 -21.27 10.05 -18.91
C SER A 36 -20.25 11.15 -18.60
N SER A 37 -20.13 12.14 -19.47
CA SER A 37 -19.23 13.28 -19.27
C SER A 37 -19.85 14.55 -19.80
N SER A 38 -19.69 15.64 -19.05
CA SER A 38 -19.90 17.03 -19.53
C SER A 38 -18.58 17.77 -19.75
N ASN A 39 -17.44 17.11 -19.55
CA ASN A 39 -16.10 17.65 -19.81
C ASN A 39 -15.60 17.15 -21.16
N ASP A 40 -15.42 18.05 -22.11
CA ASP A 40 -15.01 17.75 -23.50
C ASP A 40 -13.63 17.05 -23.57
N SER A 41 -12.82 17.15 -22.51
CA SER A 41 -11.52 16.49 -22.41
C SER A 41 -11.58 15.06 -21.83
N VAL A 42 -12.77 14.58 -21.49
CA VAL A 42 -12.98 13.25 -20.89
C VAL A 42 -14.02 12.49 -21.72
N GLU A 43 -13.56 11.53 -22.50
CA GLU A 43 -14.43 10.75 -23.38
C GLU A 43 -15.19 9.67 -22.60
N VAL A 44 -16.46 9.43 -22.99
CA VAL A 44 -17.25 8.28 -22.51
C VAL A 44 -16.55 7.00 -22.97
N GLY A 45 -16.44 6.02 -22.05
CA GLY A 45 -15.69 4.78 -22.27
C GLY A 45 -14.25 4.84 -21.79
N SER A 46 -13.68 6.03 -21.51
CA SER A 46 -12.34 6.15 -20.90
C SER A 46 -12.27 5.43 -19.57
N ARG A 47 -11.14 4.80 -19.28
CA ARG A 47 -10.91 3.99 -18.07
C ARG A 47 -9.79 4.58 -17.24
N PHE A 48 -9.98 4.59 -15.92
CA PHE A 48 -9.04 5.19 -14.99
C PHE A 48 -8.82 4.30 -13.76
N LEU A 49 -7.56 4.13 -13.38
CA LEU A 49 -7.18 3.55 -12.11
C LEU A 49 -6.98 4.67 -11.08
N GLY A 50 -7.64 4.58 -9.95
CA GLY A 50 -7.57 5.62 -8.92
C GLY A 50 -8.16 5.20 -7.58
N TYR A 51 -8.39 6.20 -6.73
CA TYR A 51 -8.89 6.04 -5.38
C TYR A 51 -10.38 6.40 -5.35
N PHE A 52 -11.24 5.40 -5.14
CA PHE A 52 -12.69 5.47 -5.27
C PHE A 52 -13.41 5.19 -3.95
N PRO A 53 -14.66 5.61 -3.78
CA PRO A 53 -15.55 5.00 -2.81
C PRO A 53 -15.91 3.58 -3.29
N PRO A 54 -16.20 2.62 -2.41
CA PRO A 54 -16.77 1.33 -2.79
C PRO A 54 -18.24 1.51 -3.17
N ALA A 55 -18.49 1.95 -4.40
CA ALA A 55 -19.80 2.29 -4.94
C ALA A 55 -19.88 1.95 -6.44
N GLU A 56 -21.08 1.70 -6.94
CA GLU A 56 -21.33 1.38 -8.35
C GLU A 56 -20.94 2.54 -9.28
N TYR A 57 -21.08 3.78 -8.82
CA TYR A 57 -20.70 4.97 -9.57
C TYR A 57 -20.22 6.11 -8.68
N LEU A 58 -19.42 6.99 -9.26
CA LEU A 58 -18.94 8.23 -8.66
C LEU A 58 -19.19 9.40 -9.61
N VAL A 59 -19.76 10.49 -9.09
CA VAL A 59 -19.88 11.76 -9.80
C VAL A 59 -18.74 12.68 -9.39
N MET A 60 -17.93 13.10 -10.37
CA MET A 60 -16.84 14.06 -10.18
C MET A 60 -17.23 15.41 -10.78
N ALA A 61 -17.48 16.41 -9.95
CA ALA A 61 -17.97 17.72 -10.41
C ALA A 61 -16.84 18.66 -10.88
N ASN A 62 -15.65 18.53 -10.30
CA ASN A 62 -14.52 19.42 -10.57
C ASN A 62 -13.30 18.60 -10.99
N THR A 63 -13.12 18.46 -12.31
CA THR A 63 -12.03 17.67 -12.86
C THR A 63 -11.19 18.47 -13.84
N THR A 64 -9.90 18.14 -13.92
CA THR A 64 -9.00 18.58 -14.98
C THR A 64 -8.22 17.40 -15.54
N VAL A 65 -7.74 17.52 -16.77
CA VAL A 65 -6.90 16.50 -17.42
C VAL A 65 -5.49 17.05 -17.57
N THR A 66 -4.52 16.31 -17.08
CA THR A 66 -3.09 16.65 -17.18
C THR A 66 -2.29 15.38 -17.50
N ASN A 67 -1.49 15.42 -18.58
CA ASN A 67 -0.69 14.25 -19.00
C ASN A 67 -1.53 12.96 -19.13
N ASN A 68 -2.73 13.05 -19.71
CA ASN A 68 -3.71 11.97 -19.85
C ASN A 68 -4.28 11.42 -18.53
N ASN A 69 -3.96 12.01 -17.38
CA ASN A 69 -4.58 11.65 -16.12
C ASN A 69 -5.74 12.58 -15.80
N LEU A 70 -6.79 12.03 -15.22
CA LEU A 70 -7.91 12.80 -14.67
C LEU A 70 -7.57 13.17 -13.22
N ILE A 71 -7.75 14.43 -12.86
CA ILE A 71 -7.47 14.94 -11.52
C ILE A 71 -8.76 15.46 -10.90
N ASP A 72 -9.11 14.96 -9.72
CA ASP A 72 -10.21 15.51 -8.94
C ASP A 72 -9.76 16.77 -8.21
N CYS A 73 -10.33 17.90 -8.59
CA CYS A 73 -10.07 19.22 -8.04
C CYS A 73 -11.16 19.68 -7.04
N SER A 74 -11.92 18.75 -6.48
CA SER A 74 -12.98 19.06 -5.52
C SER A 74 -12.43 19.79 -4.28
N PRO A 75 -13.04 20.89 -3.82
CA PRO A 75 -12.49 21.76 -2.77
C PRO A 75 -12.14 21.02 -1.48
N HIS A 76 -12.93 20.03 -1.08
CA HIS A 76 -12.70 19.23 0.14
C HIS A 76 -11.45 18.33 0.03
N ARG A 77 -11.00 18.01 -1.20
CA ARG A 77 -9.84 17.15 -1.48
C ARG A 77 -8.53 17.89 -1.68
N LEU A 78 -8.58 19.22 -1.90
CA LEU A 78 -7.37 20.02 -2.21
C LEU A 78 -6.33 20.02 -1.09
N LYS A 79 -6.75 19.83 0.17
CA LYS A 79 -5.88 19.78 1.34
C LYS A 79 -5.35 18.37 1.65
N LEU A 80 -5.86 17.37 0.93
CA LEU A 80 -5.47 15.97 1.13
C LEU A 80 -4.25 15.63 0.26
N PRO A 81 -3.54 14.52 0.54
CA PRO A 81 -2.39 14.12 -0.25
C PRO A 81 -2.74 13.97 -1.73
N GLN A 82 -2.08 14.74 -2.58
CA GLN A 82 -2.44 14.90 -4.01
C GLN A 82 -2.42 13.59 -4.80
N GLY A 83 -1.57 12.64 -4.44
CA GLY A 83 -1.50 11.33 -5.11
C GLY A 83 -2.83 10.56 -5.14
N TYR A 84 -3.72 10.79 -4.18
CA TYR A 84 -5.05 10.17 -4.14
C TYR A 84 -6.10 10.90 -5.00
N ASN A 85 -5.78 12.07 -5.53
CA ASN A 85 -6.66 12.84 -6.42
C ASN A 85 -6.39 12.56 -7.90
N VAL A 86 -5.32 11.80 -8.21
CA VAL A 86 -4.91 11.46 -9.56
C VAL A 86 -5.50 10.12 -9.98
N TYR A 87 -6.29 10.13 -11.03
CA TYR A 87 -6.86 8.96 -11.69
C TYR A 87 -6.08 8.71 -12.97
N ARG A 88 -5.29 7.64 -12.99
CA ARG A 88 -4.40 7.33 -14.11
C ARG A 88 -5.16 6.70 -15.25
N SER A 89 -5.00 7.24 -16.44
CA SER A 89 -5.59 6.67 -17.64
C SER A 89 -5.08 5.26 -17.90
N LEU A 90 -6.01 4.37 -18.21
CA LEU A 90 -5.74 3.00 -18.65
C LEU A 90 -6.04 2.89 -20.15
N PRO A 91 -5.37 1.95 -20.84
CA PRO A 91 -5.75 1.63 -22.21
C PRO A 91 -7.22 1.21 -22.31
N ALA A 92 -7.87 1.58 -23.40
CA ALA A 92 -9.19 1.05 -23.70
C ALA A 92 -9.11 -0.47 -23.88
N LEU A 93 -10.17 -1.16 -23.49
CA LEU A 93 -10.32 -2.58 -23.86
C LEU A 93 -10.51 -2.63 -25.37
N ALA A 94 -9.73 -3.42 -26.04
CA ALA A 94 -9.82 -3.53 -27.48
C ALA A 94 -11.13 -4.23 -27.88
N ALA A 95 -12.00 -3.50 -28.58
CA ALA A 95 -13.30 -4.04 -29.02
C ALA A 95 -13.16 -5.27 -29.93
N ASP A 96 -12.07 -5.31 -30.70
CA ASP A 96 -11.77 -6.38 -31.66
C ASP A 96 -10.75 -7.43 -31.10
N ALA A 97 -10.29 -7.27 -29.84
CA ALA A 97 -9.38 -8.24 -29.25
C ALA A 97 -10.14 -9.54 -28.92
N ASN A 98 -9.44 -10.66 -29.05
CA ASN A 98 -9.99 -11.92 -28.53
C ASN A 98 -10.12 -11.84 -26.99
N ALA A 99 -10.97 -12.69 -26.44
CA ALA A 99 -11.24 -12.71 -25.00
C ALA A 99 -9.95 -12.88 -24.14
N GLU A 100 -8.94 -13.56 -24.66
CA GLU A 100 -7.67 -13.80 -23.98
C GLU A 100 -6.84 -12.51 -23.79
N VAL A 101 -6.80 -11.61 -24.79
CA VAL A 101 -6.07 -10.33 -24.67
C VAL A 101 -6.71 -9.45 -23.61
N ASN A 102 -8.04 -9.38 -23.60
CA ASN A 102 -8.74 -8.60 -22.57
C ASN A 102 -8.60 -9.23 -21.18
N ALA A 103 -8.62 -10.57 -21.06
CA ALA A 103 -8.38 -11.27 -19.80
C ALA A 103 -6.99 -10.96 -19.23
N ASN A 104 -5.95 -10.99 -20.06
CA ASN A 104 -4.58 -10.63 -19.64
C ASN A 104 -4.48 -9.17 -19.19
N GLN A 105 -5.20 -8.25 -19.85
CA GLN A 105 -5.24 -6.85 -19.43
C GLN A 105 -5.93 -6.70 -18.06
N TYR A 106 -7.07 -7.36 -17.84
CA TYR A 106 -7.76 -7.34 -16.55
C TYR A 106 -6.89 -7.94 -15.43
N GLU A 107 -6.20 -9.03 -15.69
CA GLU A 107 -5.29 -9.63 -14.72
C GLU A 107 -4.18 -8.63 -14.31
N GLN A 108 -3.56 -7.95 -15.26
CA GLN A 108 -2.55 -6.93 -15.00
C GLN A 108 -3.13 -5.76 -14.19
N GLU A 109 -4.34 -5.30 -14.50
CA GLU A 109 -5.03 -4.24 -13.78
C GLU A 109 -5.36 -4.68 -12.34
N ASN A 110 -5.79 -5.92 -12.13
CA ASN A 110 -6.03 -6.50 -10.80
C ASN A 110 -4.76 -6.47 -9.94
N PHE A 111 -3.62 -6.89 -10.49
CA PHE A 111 -2.34 -6.76 -9.80
C PHE A 111 -1.96 -5.31 -9.50
N GLN A 112 -2.23 -4.38 -10.41
CA GLN A 112 -1.97 -2.96 -10.18
C GLN A 112 -2.86 -2.40 -9.08
N MET A 113 -4.15 -2.69 -9.05
CA MET A 113 -5.07 -2.25 -8.00
C MET A 113 -4.63 -2.75 -6.62
N LEU A 114 -4.23 -4.01 -6.52
CA LEU A 114 -3.82 -4.64 -5.27
C LEU A 114 -2.46 -4.18 -4.76
N LEU A 115 -1.50 -3.93 -5.64
CA LEU A 115 -0.09 -3.85 -5.27
C LEU A 115 0.54 -2.48 -5.50
N TRP A 116 0.11 -1.72 -6.52
CA TRP A 116 0.78 -0.46 -6.85
C TRP A 116 0.90 0.51 -5.65
N PRO A 117 -0.16 0.80 -4.87
CA PRO A 117 -0.04 1.76 -3.76
C PRO A 117 0.86 1.24 -2.64
N LEU A 118 0.86 -0.08 -2.43
CA LEU A 118 1.66 -0.74 -1.41
C LEU A 118 3.13 -0.75 -1.82
N TYR A 119 3.43 -1.07 -3.07
CA TYR A 119 4.79 -1.13 -3.59
C TYR A 119 5.40 0.25 -3.84
N ALA A 120 4.60 1.27 -4.12
CA ALA A 120 5.06 2.65 -4.07
C ALA A 120 5.58 3.02 -2.67
N THR A 121 4.87 2.58 -1.61
CA THR A 121 5.33 2.73 -0.22
C THR A 121 6.60 1.91 0.05
N SER A 122 6.68 0.68 -0.47
CA SER A 122 7.85 -0.19 -0.33
C SER A 122 9.09 0.43 -0.98
N TYR A 123 8.94 1.04 -2.15
CA TYR A 123 10.01 1.76 -2.84
C TYR A 123 10.54 2.95 -2.00
N CYS A 124 9.63 3.77 -1.48
CA CYS A 124 10.03 4.87 -0.59
C CYS A 124 10.79 4.38 0.65
N LEU A 125 10.35 3.27 1.23
CA LEU A 125 11.01 2.68 2.40
C LEU A 125 12.38 2.09 2.06
N SER A 126 12.56 1.51 0.87
CA SER A 126 13.87 1.02 0.45
C SER A 126 14.87 2.17 0.34
N GLU A 127 14.48 3.32 -0.26
CA GLU A 127 15.34 4.51 -0.32
C GLU A 127 15.74 5.00 1.09
N VAL A 128 14.79 4.99 2.06
CA VAL A 128 15.10 5.34 3.45
C VAL A 128 16.09 4.36 4.07
N VAL A 129 15.87 3.05 3.92
CA VAL A 129 16.75 2.02 4.48
C VAL A 129 18.14 2.06 3.83
N GLU A 130 18.22 2.26 2.53
CA GLU A 130 19.49 2.39 1.79
C GLU A 130 20.31 3.59 2.25
N SER A 131 19.64 4.69 2.63
CA SER A 131 20.31 5.90 3.16
C SER A 131 20.93 5.70 4.54
N ILE A 132 20.55 4.64 5.30
CA ILE A 132 21.10 4.36 6.63
C ILE A 132 22.48 3.72 6.50
N PRO A 133 23.52 4.28 7.14
CA PRO A 133 24.87 3.72 7.08
C PRO A 133 24.89 2.25 7.51
N ALA A 134 25.61 1.40 6.76
CA ALA A 134 25.75 -0.02 7.05
C ALA A 134 26.29 -0.31 8.47
N SER A 135 27.14 0.58 8.99
CA SER A 135 27.69 0.48 10.34
C SER A 135 26.66 0.62 11.48
N THR A 136 25.51 1.25 11.19
CA THR A 136 24.38 1.38 12.13
C THR A 136 23.23 0.45 11.79
N ARG A 137 23.28 -0.22 10.62
CA ARG A 137 22.29 -1.18 10.12
C ARG A 137 22.94 -2.56 9.93
N GLU A 138 23.61 -3.08 10.98
CA GLU A 138 24.21 -4.41 10.93
C GLU A 138 23.16 -5.53 10.92
N GLN A 139 21.94 -5.21 11.39
CA GLN A 139 20.76 -6.06 11.36
C GLN A 139 19.53 -5.20 10.96
N LEU A 140 18.73 -5.73 10.07
CA LEU A 140 17.48 -5.08 9.64
C LEU A 140 16.30 -6.02 9.89
N LEU A 141 15.31 -5.56 10.64
CA LEU A 141 14.09 -6.30 10.91
C LEU A 141 12.92 -5.66 10.15
N VAL A 142 12.13 -6.48 9.49
CA VAL A 142 10.87 -6.08 8.86
C VAL A 142 9.73 -6.82 9.56
N LEU A 143 8.91 -6.08 10.33
CA LEU A 143 7.78 -6.64 11.06
C LEU A 143 6.54 -6.75 10.18
N SER A 144 5.63 -7.64 10.56
CA SER A 144 4.51 -8.04 9.69
C SER A 144 5.00 -8.50 8.31
N ALA A 145 6.07 -9.30 8.31
CA ALA A 145 6.86 -9.64 7.12
C ALA A 145 6.06 -10.28 5.99
N SER A 146 4.89 -10.83 6.29
CA SER A 146 3.98 -11.41 5.29
C SER A 146 2.99 -10.41 4.67
N SER A 147 2.99 -9.14 5.11
CA SER A 147 2.17 -8.11 4.45
C SER A 147 2.73 -7.78 3.06
N LYS A 148 1.85 -7.43 2.12
CA LYS A 148 2.26 -7.10 0.76
C LYS A 148 3.28 -5.96 0.73
N THR A 149 3.11 -4.92 1.56
CA THR A 149 4.09 -3.83 1.68
C THR A 149 5.45 -4.32 2.18
N SER A 150 5.47 -5.21 3.19
CA SER A 150 6.72 -5.80 3.69
C SER A 150 7.41 -6.67 2.66
N LEU A 151 6.63 -7.42 1.87
CA LEU A 151 7.15 -8.25 0.78
C LEU A 151 7.75 -7.40 -0.34
N GLY A 152 7.09 -6.31 -0.73
CA GLY A 152 7.63 -5.36 -1.69
C GLY A 152 8.92 -4.69 -1.20
N LEU A 153 8.99 -4.33 0.10
CA LEU A 153 10.22 -3.82 0.71
C LEU A 153 11.33 -4.87 0.70
N ALA A 154 11.04 -6.10 1.10
CA ALA A 154 12.02 -7.19 1.11
C ALA A 154 12.57 -7.49 -0.29
N PHE A 155 11.69 -7.45 -1.30
CA PHE A 155 12.08 -7.57 -2.71
C PHE A 155 13.03 -6.44 -3.12
N ALA A 156 12.73 -5.17 -2.80
CA ALA A 156 13.59 -4.04 -3.09
C ALA A 156 14.97 -4.17 -2.42
N LEU A 157 14.99 -4.54 -1.14
CA LEU A 157 16.20 -4.71 -0.36
C LEU A 157 17.09 -5.84 -0.91
N LYS A 158 16.47 -6.94 -1.33
CA LYS A 158 17.18 -8.04 -2.00
C LYS A 158 17.84 -7.60 -3.31
N GLU A 159 17.14 -6.82 -4.13
CA GLU A 159 17.70 -6.23 -5.37
C GLU A 159 18.86 -5.28 -5.09
N ALA A 160 18.90 -4.66 -3.91
CA ALA A 160 19.96 -3.77 -3.44
C ALA A 160 21.05 -4.48 -2.61
N ASP A 161 21.08 -5.82 -2.58
CA ASP A 161 21.99 -6.64 -1.76
C ASP A 161 21.94 -6.31 -0.25
N ILE A 162 20.79 -5.87 0.25
CA ILE A 162 20.56 -5.58 1.67
C ILE A 162 19.82 -6.74 2.32
N SER A 163 20.48 -7.41 3.25
CA SER A 163 19.88 -8.51 4.01
C SER A 163 18.85 -8.01 5.03
N ALA A 164 17.66 -8.59 5.02
CA ALA A 164 16.61 -8.31 5.98
C ALA A 164 16.09 -9.61 6.63
N ILE A 165 15.75 -9.52 7.92
CA ILE A 165 15.08 -10.58 8.68
C ILE A 165 13.59 -10.26 8.72
N GLY A 166 12.77 -11.15 8.18
CA GLY A 166 11.31 -11.06 8.28
C GLY A 166 10.81 -11.58 9.64
N VAL A 167 9.99 -10.77 10.32
CA VAL A 167 9.35 -11.17 11.60
C VAL A 167 7.84 -11.24 11.39
N THR A 168 7.23 -12.40 11.69
CA THR A 168 5.82 -12.66 11.41
C THR A 168 5.22 -13.63 12.45
N SER A 169 3.93 -13.99 12.29
CA SER A 169 3.32 -15.06 13.11
C SER A 169 3.87 -16.43 12.72
N ASP A 170 3.95 -17.36 13.67
CA ASP A 170 4.54 -18.69 13.47
C ASP A 170 3.96 -19.43 12.26
N LYS A 171 2.64 -19.42 12.09
CA LYS A 171 1.96 -20.06 10.95
C LYS A 171 2.38 -19.54 9.57
N ARG A 172 2.99 -18.35 9.48
CA ARG A 172 3.43 -17.72 8.24
C ARG A 172 4.93 -17.84 7.97
N VAL A 173 5.70 -18.37 8.91
CA VAL A 173 7.16 -18.52 8.78
C VAL A 173 7.52 -19.42 7.60
N ALA A 174 6.95 -20.62 7.53
CA ALA A 174 7.28 -21.59 6.49
C ALA A 174 6.90 -21.11 5.06
N PRO A 175 5.67 -20.61 4.82
CA PRO A 175 5.32 -20.03 3.52
C PRO A 175 6.24 -18.89 3.10
N LEU A 176 6.62 -18.02 4.05
CA LEU A 176 7.44 -16.85 3.76
C LEU A 176 8.87 -17.20 3.36
N LYS A 177 9.45 -18.24 3.97
CA LYS A 177 10.77 -18.77 3.59
C LYS A 177 10.80 -19.22 2.12
N GLY A 178 9.69 -19.73 1.62
CA GLY A 178 9.57 -20.18 0.23
C GLY A 178 9.66 -19.06 -0.81
N LEU A 179 9.45 -17.79 -0.42
CA LEU A 179 9.53 -16.64 -1.32
C LEU A 179 10.97 -16.13 -1.54
N ASP A 180 11.91 -16.57 -0.71
CA ASP A 180 13.35 -16.26 -0.83
C ASP A 180 13.67 -14.75 -0.95
N VAL A 181 12.91 -13.89 -0.26
CA VAL A 181 13.15 -12.43 -0.23
C VAL A 181 13.76 -11.93 1.07
N TYR A 182 13.75 -12.75 2.12
CA TYR A 182 14.38 -12.48 3.40
C TYR A 182 15.61 -13.37 3.60
N SER A 183 16.66 -12.84 4.21
CA SER A 183 17.85 -13.63 4.60
C SER A 183 17.53 -14.64 5.70
N ALA A 184 16.54 -14.33 6.54
CA ALA A 184 15.97 -15.22 7.54
C ALA A 184 14.52 -14.82 7.83
N VAL A 185 13.70 -15.78 8.27
CA VAL A 185 12.35 -15.53 8.77
C VAL A 185 12.20 -16.15 10.13
N ILE A 186 11.76 -15.35 11.11
CA ILE A 186 11.50 -15.78 12.48
C ILE A 186 10.07 -15.42 12.89
N SER A 187 9.57 -16.11 13.91
CA SER A 187 8.27 -15.77 14.51
C SER A 187 8.42 -14.69 15.59
N TYR A 188 7.29 -14.06 15.97
CA TYR A 188 7.26 -13.11 17.08
C TYR A 188 7.67 -13.74 18.43
N GLU A 189 7.56 -15.06 18.56
CA GLU A 189 7.96 -15.84 19.73
C GLU A 189 9.48 -16.08 19.80
N GLN A 190 10.21 -15.77 18.72
CA GLN A 190 11.65 -16.00 18.58
C GLN A 190 12.49 -14.72 18.67
N LEU A 191 11.92 -13.63 19.17
CA LEU A 191 12.64 -12.33 19.27
C LEU A 191 13.88 -12.39 20.18
N ASP A 192 13.96 -13.32 21.10
CA ASP A 192 15.12 -13.61 21.96
C ASP A 192 16.34 -14.09 21.16
N MET A 193 16.14 -14.65 19.95
CA MET A 193 17.21 -15.10 19.06
C MET A 193 17.92 -13.94 18.33
N LEU A 194 17.37 -12.72 18.37
CA LEU A 194 17.98 -11.56 17.74
C LEU A 194 19.37 -11.27 18.32
N GLN A 195 20.31 -10.99 17.44
CA GLN A 195 21.67 -10.63 17.84
C GLN A 195 21.69 -9.21 18.43
N LEU A 196 22.57 -8.98 19.41
CA LEU A 196 22.78 -7.67 20.04
C LEU A 196 23.83 -6.89 19.24
N LYS A 197 23.39 -6.26 18.15
CA LYS A 197 24.20 -5.42 17.25
C LYS A 197 23.33 -4.31 16.65
N GLY A 198 23.92 -3.32 16.01
CA GLY A 198 23.22 -2.17 15.42
C GLY A 198 22.02 -2.59 14.58
N THR A 199 20.82 -2.37 15.09
CA THR A 199 19.57 -2.88 14.51
C THR A 199 18.64 -1.76 14.12
N VAL A 200 18.20 -1.81 12.86
CA VAL A 200 17.10 -0.99 12.31
C VAL A 200 15.84 -1.84 12.24
N VAL A 201 14.72 -1.28 12.66
CA VAL A 201 13.40 -1.92 12.59
C VAL A 201 12.48 -1.12 11.66
N VAL A 202 11.84 -1.80 10.72
CA VAL A 202 10.74 -1.27 9.92
C VAL A 202 9.46 -1.98 10.35
N ASP A 203 8.56 -1.23 10.99
CA ASP A 203 7.35 -1.79 11.61
C ASP A 203 6.10 -1.50 10.80
N MET A 204 5.60 -2.53 10.11
CA MET A 204 4.29 -2.49 9.42
C MET A 204 3.15 -2.98 10.32
N SER A 205 3.44 -3.51 11.51
CA SER A 205 2.43 -4.13 12.37
C SER A 205 1.71 -3.12 13.27
N GLY A 206 2.45 -2.13 13.77
CA GLY A 206 1.97 -1.21 14.81
C GLY A 206 1.59 -1.92 16.13
N ASN A 207 2.11 -3.13 16.38
CA ASN A 207 1.81 -3.89 17.58
C ASN A 207 2.66 -3.44 18.76
N ALA A 208 2.02 -2.80 19.76
CA ALA A 208 2.71 -2.24 20.92
C ALA A 208 3.47 -3.28 21.75
N GLN A 209 2.96 -4.51 21.87
CA GLN A 209 3.63 -5.58 22.64
C GLN A 209 4.90 -6.05 21.92
N VAL A 210 4.82 -6.26 20.60
CA VAL A 210 5.98 -6.64 19.77
C VAL A 210 7.04 -5.55 19.84
N LYS A 211 6.63 -4.27 19.71
CA LYS A 211 7.52 -3.12 19.85
C LYS A 211 8.23 -3.12 21.21
N ALA A 212 7.49 -3.27 22.31
CA ALA A 212 8.06 -3.32 23.66
C ALA A 212 9.06 -4.47 23.83
N SER A 213 8.75 -5.66 23.31
CA SER A 213 9.65 -6.82 23.34
C SER A 213 10.94 -6.57 22.57
N ILE A 214 10.86 -5.96 21.39
CA ILE A 214 12.04 -5.62 20.58
C ILE A 214 12.90 -4.57 21.29
N LYS A 215 12.29 -3.49 21.81
CA LYS A 215 13.00 -2.46 22.58
C LYS A 215 13.69 -3.04 23.81
N HIS A 216 12.99 -3.91 24.54
CA HIS A 216 13.57 -4.60 25.69
C HIS A 216 14.74 -5.51 25.29
N ARG A 217 14.59 -6.29 24.21
CA ARG A 217 15.62 -7.22 23.74
C ARG A 217 16.87 -6.51 23.24
N LEU A 218 16.71 -5.47 22.44
CA LEU A 218 17.82 -4.80 21.76
C LEU A 218 18.47 -3.70 22.60
N GLY A 219 17.71 -3.02 23.47
CA GLY A 219 18.23 -1.92 24.28
C GLY A 219 19.01 -0.90 23.45
N ALA A 220 20.27 -0.64 23.85
CA ALA A 220 21.16 0.29 23.16
C ALA A 220 21.59 -0.15 21.73
N HIS A 221 21.31 -1.39 21.34
CA HIS A 221 21.57 -1.87 19.99
C HIS A 221 20.46 -1.51 18.99
N LEU A 222 19.30 -1.02 19.46
CA LEU A 222 18.26 -0.48 18.58
C LEU A 222 18.68 0.91 18.09
N THR A 223 19.11 1.00 16.85
CA THR A 223 19.64 2.25 16.27
C THR A 223 18.56 3.11 15.63
N ARG A 224 17.48 2.50 15.13
CA ARG A 224 16.37 3.21 14.50
C ARG A 224 15.10 2.36 14.51
N TYR A 225 13.96 2.99 14.79
CA TYR A 225 12.64 2.34 14.74
C TYR A 225 11.69 3.15 13.85
N ILE A 226 11.38 2.59 12.68
CA ILE A 226 10.56 3.23 11.64
C ILE A 226 9.15 2.66 11.70
N ASN A 227 8.19 3.43 12.21
CA ASN A 227 6.78 3.06 12.24
C ASN A 227 6.14 3.41 10.90
N VAL A 228 5.60 2.42 10.20
CA VAL A 228 4.94 2.59 8.88
C VAL A 228 3.44 2.36 8.99
N GLY A 229 3.03 1.34 9.72
CA GLY A 229 1.63 0.95 9.88
C GLY A 229 0.95 1.70 11.02
N LEU A 230 -0.33 2.00 10.82
CA LEU A 230 -1.21 2.62 11.83
C LEU A 230 -2.38 1.70 12.20
N THR A 231 -2.26 0.40 12.00
CA THR A 231 -3.37 -0.55 12.11
C THR A 231 -3.90 -0.74 13.53
N HIS A 232 -3.09 -0.40 14.57
CA HIS A 232 -3.46 -0.55 15.98
C HIS A 232 -3.24 0.72 16.81
N TRP A 233 -3.57 1.89 16.24
CA TRP A 233 -3.41 3.17 16.93
C TRP A 233 -4.49 3.38 17.98
N GLN A 234 -4.15 3.03 19.20
CA GLN A 234 -4.69 3.66 20.40
C GLN A 234 -3.54 4.49 20.99
N ASP A 235 -3.65 5.82 20.90
CA ASP A 235 -2.82 6.83 21.60
C ASP A 235 -1.32 6.52 21.75
N ILE A 236 -0.60 6.36 20.62
CA ILE A 236 0.86 6.24 20.68
C ILE A 236 1.46 7.63 20.62
N GLU A 237 1.97 8.11 21.75
CA GLU A 237 2.99 9.13 21.77
C GLU A 237 4.27 8.49 21.22
N LEU A 238 4.79 9.02 20.10
CA LEU A 238 6.10 8.61 19.59
C LEU A 238 7.15 9.02 20.61
N SER A 239 7.97 8.10 21.06
CA SER A 239 9.16 8.42 21.84
C SER A 239 10.20 9.11 20.93
N SER A 240 11.14 9.84 21.54
CA SER A 240 12.15 10.63 20.81
C SER A 240 13.06 9.79 19.89
N ASP A 241 13.07 8.48 20.04
CA ASP A 241 13.82 7.48 19.29
C ASP A 241 13.00 6.80 18.19
N GLU A 242 11.74 7.23 18.01
CA GLU A 242 10.82 6.68 17.01
C GLU A 242 10.50 7.70 15.93
N GLU A 243 10.41 7.24 14.70
CA GLU A 243 9.93 8.05 13.59
C GLU A 243 8.68 7.43 12.97
N PHE A 244 7.80 8.29 12.48
CA PHE A 244 6.66 7.88 11.67
C PHE A 244 6.98 8.10 10.21
N PHE A 245 6.93 7.04 9.42
CA PHE A 245 7.11 7.12 7.98
C PHE A 245 5.79 7.38 7.26
N PHE A 246 5.76 8.42 6.44
CA PHE A 246 4.62 8.78 5.63
C PHE A 246 5.03 8.93 4.16
N ALA A 247 4.69 7.93 3.35
CA ALA A 247 5.11 7.84 1.95
C ALA A 247 4.80 9.10 1.11
N PRO A 248 3.63 9.77 1.20
CA PRO A 248 3.38 10.98 0.43
C PRO A 248 4.36 12.11 0.71
N ALA A 249 4.81 12.30 1.95
CA ALA A 249 5.80 13.30 2.29
C ALA A 249 7.18 12.95 1.71
N HIS A 250 7.59 11.68 1.79
CA HIS A 250 8.83 11.19 1.18
C HIS A 250 8.81 11.39 -0.34
N ILE A 251 7.72 11.02 -1.01
CA ILE A 251 7.55 11.21 -2.46
C ILE A 251 7.73 12.68 -2.84
N GLN A 252 7.08 13.59 -2.11
CA GLN A 252 7.19 15.02 -2.37
C GLN A 252 8.62 15.53 -2.21
N GLN A 253 9.31 15.10 -1.17
CA GLN A 253 10.72 15.43 -0.94
C GLN A 253 11.58 14.90 -2.08
N ARG A 254 11.49 13.63 -2.45
CA ARG A 254 12.27 13.03 -3.53
C ARG A 254 12.02 13.69 -4.89
N MET A 255 10.75 14.01 -5.19
CA MET A 255 10.41 14.75 -6.41
C MET A 255 11.04 16.16 -6.44
N SER A 256 11.22 16.80 -5.29
CA SER A 256 11.92 18.10 -5.21
C SER A 256 13.43 17.96 -5.39
N GLU A 257 14.03 16.83 -5.00
CA GLU A 257 15.48 16.56 -5.06
C GLU A 257 15.93 16.15 -6.47
N ILE A 258 15.20 15.20 -7.10
CA ILE A 258 15.63 14.59 -8.37
C ILE A 258 14.71 14.94 -9.55
N GLY A 259 13.63 15.67 -9.30
CA GLY A 259 12.59 15.98 -10.28
C GLY A 259 11.49 14.92 -10.38
N ALA A 260 10.27 15.38 -10.65
CA ALA A 260 9.08 14.52 -10.68
C ALA A 260 9.19 13.40 -11.74
N ALA A 261 9.69 13.72 -12.93
CA ALA A 261 9.79 12.75 -14.03
C ALA A 261 10.78 11.61 -13.72
N GLU A 262 11.95 11.93 -13.15
CA GLU A 262 12.95 10.92 -12.79
C GLU A 262 12.46 10.06 -11.63
N TYR A 263 11.89 10.67 -10.58
CA TYR A 263 11.29 9.92 -9.49
C TYR A 263 10.21 8.94 -9.99
N GLN A 264 9.30 9.43 -10.85
CA GLN A 264 8.23 8.60 -11.41
C GLN A 264 8.78 7.43 -12.23
N LYS A 265 9.81 7.66 -13.03
CA LYS A 265 10.47 6.61 -13.82
C LYS A 265 11.08 5.53 -12.91
N LEU A 266 11.81 5.91 -11.87
CA LEU A 266 12.44 4.99 -10.93
C LEU A 266 11.40 4.18 -10.14
N SER A 267 10.42 4.87 -9.53
CA SER A 267 9.40 4.23 -8.71
C SER A 267 8.49 3.31 -9.53
N SER A 268 8.07 3.75 -10.74
CA SER A 268 7.23 2.89 -11.61
C SER A 268 8.01 1.70 -12.16
N GLY A 269 9.29 1.87 -12.45
CA GLY A 269 10.18 0.77 -12.87
C GLY A 269 10.31 -0.31 -11.78
N PHE A 270 10.51 0.11 -10.53
CA PHE A 270 10.50 -0.80 -9.39
C PHE A 270 9.15 -1.50 -9.24
N VAL A 271 8.05 -0.73 -9.20
CA VAL A 271 6.71 -1.30 -9.01
C VAL A 271 6.36 -2.31 -10.08
N ALA A 272 6.71 -2.05 -11.35
CA ALA A 272 6.48 -3.01 -12.44
C ALA A 272 7.22 -4.34 -12.22
N LYS A 273 8.50 -4.30 -11.80
CA LYS A 273 9.28 -5.50 -11.48
C LYS A 273 8.68 -6.27 -10.29
N ALA A 274 8.32 -5.55 -9.22
CA ALA A 274 7.77 -6.16 -8.02
C ALA A 274 6.39 -6.79 -8.27
N ILE A 275 5.54 -6.17 -9.12
CA ILE A 275 4.28 -6.76 -9.57
C ILE A 275 4.53 -8.03 -10.39
N ALA A 276 5.45 -8.00 -11.35
CA ALA A 276 5.78 -9.17 -12.14
C ALA A 276 6.29 -10.35 -11.27
N TRP A 277 7.13 -10.06 -10.27
CA TRP A 277 7.52 -11.06 -9.27
C TRP A 277 6.32 -11.60 -8.49
N SER A 278 5.37 -10.75 -8.13
CA SER A 278 4.21 -11.13 -7.32
C SER A 278 3.26 -12.10 -8.02
N ALA A 279 3.22 -12.12 -9.34
CA ALA A 279 2.43 -13.08 -10.11
C ALA A 279 2.83 -14.55 -9.82
N SER A 280 4.03 -14.80 -9.29
CA SER A 280 4.48 -16.15 -8.93
C SER A 280 3.92 -16.68 -7.61
N TRP A 281 3.35 -15.82 -6.75
CA TRP A 281 2.93 -16.22 -5.40
C TRP A 281 1.59 -15.64 -4.94
N LEU A 282 1.08 -14.57 -5.59
CA LEU A 282 -0.17 -13.93 -5.21
C LEU A 282 -1.33 -14.50 -6.02
N ASN A 283 -2.30 -15.08 -5.33
CA ASN A 283 -3.56 -15.51 -5.92
C ASN A 283 -4.56 -14.35 -5.89
N VAL A 284 -5.17 -14.04 -7.03
CA VAL A 284 -6.22 -13.03 -7.14
C VAL A 284 -7.58 -13.72 -7.17
N GLU A 285 -8.44 -13.36 -6.21
CA GLU A 285 -9.81 -13.84 -6.09
C GLU A 285 -10.77 -12.73 -6.52
N GLU A 286 -11.60 -13.02 -7.51
CA GLU A 286 -12.63 -12.09 -7.97
C GLU A 286 -13.95 -12.38 -7.27
N ARG A 287 -14.64 -11.33 -6.82
CA ARG A 287 -15.91 -11.33 -6.11
C ARG A 287 -16.88 -10.37 -6.76
N GLU A 288 -18.17 -10.66 -6.69
CA GLU A 288 -19.21 -9.82 -7.28
C GLU A 288 -20.05 -9.13 -6.22
N GLY A 289 -20.23 -7.82 -6.41
CA GLY A 289 -21.16 -6.98 -5.66
C GLY A 289 -20.62 -6.47 -4.31
N LEU A 290 -21.31 -5.44 -3.81
CA LEU A 290 -21.03 -4.84 -2.49
C LEU A 290 -21.33 -5.82 -1.34
N SER A 291 -22.26 -6.75 -1.51
CA SER A 291 -22.56 -7.77 -0.50
C SER A 291 -21.37 -8.67 -0.22
N ALA A 292 -20.65 -9.11 -1.28
CA ALA A 292 -19.44 -9.89 -1.12
C ALA A 292 -18.35 -9.13 -0.38
N LEU A 293 -18.18 -7.81 -0.68
CA LEU A 293 -17.25 -6.96 0.06
C LEU A 293 -17.64 -6.84 1.54
N GLN A 294 -18.92 -6.72 1.84
CA GLN A 294 -19.43 -6.63 3.21
C GLN A 294 -19.21 -7.94 3.98
N ASP A 295 -19.49 -9.08 3.36
CA ASP A 295 -19.31 -10.40 3.96
C ASP A 295 -17.82 -10.65 4.26
N ASP A 296 -16.94 -10.31 3.31
CA ASP A 296 -15.49 -10.45 3.47
C ASP A 296 -14.88 -9.44 4.46
N PHE A 297 -15.56 -8.35 4.81
CA PHE A 297 -15.01 -7.30 5.66
C PHE A 297 -14.63 -7.80 7.05
N SER A 298 -15.44 -8.68 7.65
CA SER A 298 -15.14 -9.30 8.94
C SER A 298 -13.92 -10.23 8.86
N GLU A 299 -13.75 -10.97 7.76
CA GLU A 299 -12.60 -11.82 7.49
C GLU A 299 -11.30 -10.98 7.39
N HIS A 300 -11.37 -9.83 6.71
CA HIS A 300 -10.28 -8.87 6.64
C HIS A 300 -9.89 -8.33 8.03
N GLN A 301 -10.89 -7.93 8.83
CA GLN A 301 -10.64 -7.39 10.17
C GLN A 301 -9.99 -8.43 11.11
N GLN A 302 -10.37 -9.69 10.98
CA GLN A 302 -9.85 -10.79 11.80
C GLN A 302 -8.52 -11.35 11.30
N GLY A 303 -8.04 -10.87 10.13
CA GLY A 303 -6.80 -11.35 9.52
C GLY A 303 -6.87 -12.81 9.07
N HIS A 304 -8.06 -13.29 8.71
CA HIS A 304 -8.30 -14.66 8.23
C HIS A 304 -7.88 -14.83 6.78
N ILE A 305 -7.82 -13.75 6.01
CA ILE A 305 -7.43 -13.82 4.61
C ILE A 305 -5.95 -14.18 4.50
N PRO A 306 -5.59 -15.21 3.70
CA PRO A 306 -4.21 -15.58 3.49
C PRO A 306 -3.36 -14.42 2.95
N SER A 307 -2.11 -14.32 3.37
CA SER A 307 -1.22 -13.23 2.93
C SER A 307 -0.90 -13.27 1.43
N ASN A 308 -0.99 -14.45 0.83
CA ASN A 308 -0.82 -14.68 -0.60
C ASN A 308 -2.13 -14.59 -1.40
N GLU A 309 -3.19 -14.03 -0.82
CA GLU A 309 -4.47 -13.79 -1.49
C GLU A 309 -4.73 -12.29 -1.62
N GLY A 310 -5.24 -11.87 -2.78
CA GLY A 310 -5.78 -10.55 -3.04
C GLY A 310 -7.22 -10.68 -3.53
N ARG A 311 -8.13 -9.85 -3.04
CA ARG A 311 -9.54 -9.86 -3.44
C ARG A 311 -9.88 -8.62 -4.26
N ILE A 312 -10.50 -8.84 -5.40
CA ILE A 312 -11.03 -7.80 -6.29
C ILE A 312 -12.55 -7.93 -6.31
N TYR A 313 -13.24 -6.80 -6.23
CA TYR A 313 -14.70 -6.75 -6.22
C TYR A 313 -15.21 -5.98 -7.42
N THR A 314 -16.04 -6.62 -8.24
CA THR A 314 -16.77 -5.96 -9.32
C THR A 314 -18.08 -5.44 -8.75
N LEU A 315 -18.32 -4.13 -8.83
CA LEU A 315 -19.45 -3.46 -8.18
C LEU A 315 -20.59 -3.08 -9.14
N ALA A 316 -20.42 -3.28 -10.43
CA ALA A 316 -21.39 -2.93 -11.48
C ALA A 316 -21.89 -4.16 -12.21
#